data_9c4460b9dd9e1c03f2379fde00aef986
#
_entry.id   9c4460b9dd9e1c03f2379fde00aef986
#
_cell.length_a   1.000
_cell.length_b   1.000
_cell.length_c   1.000
_cell.angle_alpha   90.00
_cell.angle_beta   90.00
_cell.angle_gamma   90.00
#
_symmetry.space_group_name_H-M   'P 1'
#
loop_
_entity.id
_entity.type
_entity.pdbx_description
1 polymer ?
#
loop_
_entity_poly.entity_id
_entity_poly.type
_entity_poly.pdbx_seq_one_letter_code
_entity_poly.pdbx_strand_id
1 'polypeptide(L)'
;MMKTNILILSLLCSGLNAGAQQAYLSREEYRDKVEAYSQILKQQHLKTFASTEARKIASTGFLPQIDITAEGTANLNHLDQWNSPKGDYRPYTYQALATLTQPLYTGGSLIAQKKVAQADEALAQLTTELTLDQIHYQSDAVYWNASAARAGLKAAATFQDIVQQQYDIIQDRFDDGAISRTDLLMISTRRKEAELQYIKARQNHTLALQKLNILMGSEPDAPIDSIAEIDIPTAPIIPLGLDDVLPRRAEYASTSVNIARSEAQRHAALSRYNPQVSMFLATGWDTGIAYMGQDVPHTPVAGVNVSIPIFRWGARFKTNRQQKAYIGIQKLQQSYVTDNILEELSAATTKLTETEQQVKTARENMTLAEENLGLVTFSYNEGKASMADVLSAQLSLTQAHTNLIDAYLAEKMAMAEYWKV
;
A
#
# COMPACT_ATOMS: atom_id res chain seq x y z
N MET A 1 -35.92 -48.05 4.83
CA MET A 1 -36.86 -47.99 3.69
C MET A 1 -36.61 -46.65 2.97
N MET A 2 -36.07 -46.77 1.79
CA MET A 2 -35.74 -45.74 0.81
C MET A 2 -36.96 -44.98 0.32
N LYS A 3 -36.85 -43.69 0.04
CA LYS A 3 -37.52 -43.06 -1.10
C LYS A 3 -36.63 -41.95 -1.63
N THR A 4 -35.97 -42.25 -2.72
CA THR A 4 -35.32 -41.40 -3.69
C THR A 4 -36.33 -40.47 -4.36
N ASN A 5 -36.13 -39.18 -4.36
CA ASN A 5 -36.82 -38.24 -5.26
C ASN A 5 -35.79 -37.61 -6.20
N ILE A 6 -35.81 -38.05 -7.41
CA ILE A 6 -35.12 -37.47 -8.58
C ILE A 6 -35.98 -36.31 -9.06
N LEU A 7 -35.44 -35.10 -8.97
CA LEU A 7 -36.02 -33.91 -9.59
C LEU A 7 -35.25 -33.60 -10.87
N ILE A 8 -35.91 -33.88 -11.99
CA ILE A 8 -35.47 -33.52 -13.34
C ILE A 8 -35.60 -32.01 -13.49
N LEU A 9 -34.47 -31.31 -13.60
CA LEU A 9 -34.43 -29.88 -13.91
C LEU A 9 -34.28 -29.72 -15.42
N SER A 10 -35.38 -29.32 -16.07
CA SER A 10 -35.44 -28.97 -17.49
C SER A 10 -34.60 -27.70 -17.75
N LEU A 11 -33.54 -27.85 -18.58
CA LEU A 11 -32.76 -26.74 -19.13
C LEU A 11 -33.63 -25.99 -20.18
N LEU A 12 -34.12 -24.82 -19.79
CA LEU A 12 -34.62 -23.81 -20.71
C LEU A 12 -33.40 -22.98 -21.18
N CYS A 13 -32.88 -23.28 -22.37
CA CYS A 13 -31.98 -22.42 -23.12
C CYS A 13 -32.78 -21.20 -23.60
N SER A 14 -32.85 -20.16 -22.81
CA SER A 14 -33.16 -18.82 -23.29
C SER A 14 -31.86 -18.18 -23.76
N GLY A 15 -31.68 -18.14 -25.09
CA GLY A 15 -30.65 -17.38 -25.76
C GLY A 15 -30.81 -15.90 -25.45
N LEU A 16 -30.04 -15.42 -24.47
CA LEU A 16 -29.77 -14.00 -24.28
C LEU A 16 -28.78 -13.60 -25.38
N ASN A 17 -29.31 -12.92 -26.42
CA ASN A 17 -28.49 -12.03 -27.24
C ASN A 17 -27.88 -10.98 -26.31
N ALA A 18 -26.71 -11.27 -25.77
CA ALA A 18 -25.82 -10.26 -25.21
C ALA A 18 -25.31 -9.47 -26.42
N GLY A 19 -26.05 -8.42 -26.81
CA GLY A 19 -25.46 -7.33 -27.56
C GLY A 19 -24.18 -6.96 -26.78
N ALA A 20 -23.04 -7.00 -27.46
CA ALA A 20 -21.76 -6.57 -26.89
C ALA A 20 -21.92 -5.09 -26.52
N GLN A 21 -22.38 -4.84 -25.31
CA GLN A 21 -22.29 -3.56 -24.66
C GLN A 21 -20.79 -3.36 -24.49
N GLN A 22 -20.20 -2.44 -25.24
CA GLN A 22 -18.80 -2.05 -25.08
C GLN A 22 -18.53 -1.87 -23.57
N ALA A 23 -17.71 -2.72 -23.01
CA ALA A 23 -17.46 -2.75 -21.59
C ALA A 23 -16.63 -1.51 -21.21
N TYR A 24 -17.34 -0.47 -20.80
CA TYR A 24 -16.72 0.75 -20.27
C TYR A 24 -16.09 0.45 -18.92
N LEU A 25 -14.77 0.52 -18.82
CA LEU A 25 -14.05 0.39 -17.56
C LEU A 25 -14.13 1.71 -16.80
N SER A 26 -14.98 1.78 -15.79
CA SER A 26 -15.05 2.95 -14.90
C SER A 26 -13.85 3.01 -13.97
N ARG A 27 -13.58 4.20 -13.41
CA ARG A 27 -12.51 4.39 -12.41
C ARG A 27 -12.73 3.51 -11.17
N GLU A 28 -13.96 3.45 -10.70
CA GLU A 28 -14.35 2.66 -9.53
C GLU A 28 -14.15 1.16 -9.80
N GLU A 29 -14.64 0.64 -10.92
CA GLU A 29 -14.44 -0.75 -11.30
C GLU A 29 -12.94 -1.10 -11.47
N TYR A 30 -12.16 -0.18 -12.00
CA TYR A 30 -10.71 -0.35 -12.10
C TYR A 30 -10.05 -0.44 -10.73
N ARG A 31 -10.41 0.44 -9.77
CA ARG A 31 -9.94 0.37 -8.38
C ARG A 31 -10.25 -0.98 -7.73
N ASP A 32 -11.50 -1.45 -7.85
CA ASP A 32 -11.93 -2.73 -7.29
C ASP A 32 -11.10 -3.90 -7.85
N LYS A 33 -10.82 -3.90 -9.15
CA LYS A 33 -9.97 -4.91 -9.79
C LYS A 33 -8.53 -4.86 -9.28
N VAL A 34 -7.96 -3.65 -9.14
CA VAL A 34 -6.60 -3.45 -8.62
C VAL A 34 -6.51 -3.89 -7.16
N GLU A 35 -7.49 -3.53 -6.32
CA GLU A 35 -7.56 -3.93 -4.93
C GLU A 35 -7.62 -5.47 -4.81
N ALA A 36 -8.51 -6.12 -5.55
CA ALA A 36 -8.66 -7.58 -5.55
C ALA A 36 -7.38 -8.32 -6.00
N TYR A 37 -6.66 -7.75 -6.96
CA TYR A 37 -5.41 -8.35 -7.47
C TYR A 37 -4.20 -8.03 -6.61
N SER A 38 -4.11 -6.88 -5.97
CA SER A 38 -2.92 -6.33 -5.32
C SER A 38 -2.19 -7.31 -4.42
N GLN A 39 -0.97 -7.69 -4.80
CA GLN A 39 -0.11 -8.57 -4.01
C GLN A 39 0.38 -7.87 -2.72
N ILE A 40 0.54 -6.56 -2.76
CA ILE A 40 0.96 -5.76 -1.58
C ILE A 40 -0.15 -5.78 -0.53
N LEU A 41 -1.41 -5.60 -0.95
CA LEU A 41 -2.56 -5.66 -0.03
C LEU A 41 -2.73 -7.06 0.57
N LYS A 42 -2.59 -8.12 -0.25
CA LYS A 42 -2.60 -9.52 0.23
C LYS A 42 -1.50 -9.78 1.25
N GLN A 43 -0.29 -9.28 1.02
CA GLN A 43 0.80 -9.37 2.00
C GLN A 43 0.45 -8.64 3.31
N GLN A 44 -0.19 -7.48 3.22
CA GLN A 44 -0.57 -6.72 4.41
C GLN A 44 -1.68 -7.42 5.22
N HIS A 45 -2.67 -8.03 4.55
CA HIS A 45 -3.65 -8.87 5.21
C HIS A 45 -3.02 -10.07 5.95
N LEU A 46 -2.01 -10.71 5.35
CA LEU A 46 -1.27 -11.78 6.02
C LEU A 46 -0.48 -11.28 7.23
N LYS A 47 0.09 -10.07 7.19
CA LYS A 47 0.73 -9.46 8.37
C LYS A 47 -0.27 -9.15 9.47
N THR A 48 -1.44 -8.64 9.13
CA THR A 48 -2.53 -8.42 10.08
C THR A 48 -2.98 -9.72 10.72
N PHE A 49 -3.16 -10.78 9.92
CA PHE A 49 -3.45 -12.13 10.43
C PHE A 49 -2.35 -12.63 11.38
N ALA A 50 -1.08 -12.48 11.00
CA ALA A 50 0.04 -12.87 11.86
C ALA A 50 0.06 -12.11 13.20
N SER A 51 -0.28 -10.81 13.20
CA SER A 51 -0.40 -10.00 14.42
C SER A 51 -1.57 -10.43 15.29
N THR A 52 -2.70 -10.82 14.69
CA THR A 52 -3.84 -11.42 15.40
C THR A 52 -3.44 -12.72 16.10
N GLU A 53 -2.70 -13.60 15.43
CA GLU A 53 -2.19 -14.84 16.04
C GLU A 53 -1.16 -14.53 17.14
N ALA A 54 -0.27 -13.55 16.95
CA ALA A 54 0.66 -13.11 17.98
C ALA A 54 -0.06 -12.62 19.24
N ARG A 55 -1.19 -11.89 19.11
CA ARG A 55 -2.04 -11.52 20.24
C ARG A 55 -2.66 -12.74 20.95
N LYS A 56 -3.11 -13.75 20.18
CA LYS A 56 -3.61 -15.01 20.76
C LYS A 56 -2.49 -15.73 21.51
N ILE A 57 -1.28 -15.83 20.93
CA ILE A 57 -0.09 -16.40 21.58
C ILE A 57 0.23 -15.66 22.88
N ALA A 58 0.21 -14.31 22.89
CA ALA A 58 0.42 -13.55 24.12
C ALA A 58 -0.62 -13.87 25.22
N SER A 59 -1.81 -14.34 24.83
CA SER A 59 -2.85 -14.76 25.77
C SER A 59 -2.62 -16.17 26.31
N THR A 60 -1.88 -17.05 25.62
CA THR A 60 -1.57 -18.41 26.14
C THR A 60 -0.65 -18.39 27.34
N GLY A 61 0.14 -17.31 27.55
CA GLY A 61 0.97 -17.15 28.72
C GLY A 61 0.21 -17.12 30.07
N PHE A 62 -1.12 -16.93 30.04
CA PHE A 62 -1.98 -17.03 31.23
C PHE A 62 -2.40 -18.46 31.56
N LEU A 63 -2.16 -19.42 30.66
CA LEU A 63 -2.57 -20.80 30.81
C LEU A 63 -1.45 -21.65 31.41
N PRO A 64 -1.77 -22.81 32.02
CA PRO A 64 -0.76 -23.74 32.47
C PRO A 64 0.10 -24.22 31.29
N GLN A 65 1.39 -24.35 31.54
CA GLN A 65 2.36 -24.91 30.59
C GLN A 65 2.86 -26.25 31.13
N ILE A 66 3.04 -27.22 30.25
CA ILE A 66 3.60 -28.52 30.59
C ILE A 66 4.88 -28.68 29.79
N ASP A 67 5.98 -28.86 30.52
CA ASP A 67 7.30 -29.06 29.95
C ASP A 67 7.84 -30.43 30.42
N ILE A 68 8.53 -31.14 29.53
CA ILE A 68 9.27 -32.32 29.86
C ILE A 68 10.75 -32.02 29.69
N THR A 69 11.51 -32.12 30.79
CA THR A 69 12.95 -31.95 30.77
C THR A 69 13.62 -33.28 31.04
N ALA A 70 14.56 -33.67 30.19
CA ALA A 70 15.40 -34.85 30.38
C ALA A 70 16.86 -34.39 30.41
N GLU A 71 17.57 -34.78 31.44
CA GLU A 71 18.98 -34.43 31.62
C GLU A 71 19.76 -35.74 32.00
N GLY A 72 20.92 -35.89 31.39
CA GLY A 72 21.86 -36.96 31.73
C GLY A 72 23.25 -36.32 31.91
N THR A 73 23.87 -36.58 33.07
CA THR A 73 25.23 -36.13 33.36
C THR A 73 26.15 -37.32 33.65
N ALA A 74 27.39 -37.27 33.15
CA ALA A 74 28.42 -38.24 33.42
C ALA A 74 29.66 -37.54 34.04
N ASN A 75 30.17 -38.08 35.12
CA ASN A 75 31.40 -37.60 35.71
C ASN A 75 32.60 -38.27 35.02
N LEU A 76 33.27 -37.50 34.15
CA LEU A 76 34.37 -38.03 33.31
C LEU A 76 35.60 -38.43 34.14
N ASN A 77 35.74 -37.99 35.37
CA ASN A 77 36.85 -38.39 36.27
C ASN A 77 36.65 -39.81 36.83
N HIS A 78 35.49 -40.43 36.67
CA HIS A 78 35.14 -41.72 37.23
C HIS A 78 34.56 -42.69 36.20
N LEU A 79 34.97 -42.57 34.96
CA LEU A 79 34.53 -43.44 33.87
C LEU A 79 34.94 -44.89 34.04
N ASP A 80 35.99 -45.15 34.81
CA ASP A 80 36.45 -46.51 35.22
C ASP A 80 35.43 -47.25 36.08
N GLN A 81 34.50 -46.50 36.72
CA GLN A 81 33.45 -47.05 37.60
C GLN A 81 32.10 -47.22 36.86
N TRP A 82 32.04 -46.97 35.58
CA TRP A 82 30.80 -47.07 34.76
C TRP A 82 30.14 -48.45 34.83
N ASN A 83 30.97 -49.52 34.74
CA ASN A 83 30.47 -50.91 34.74
C ASN A 83 30.54 -51.61 36.10
N SER A 84 31.19 -51.00 37.10
CA SER A 84 31.38 -51.56 38.44
C SER A 84 31.38 -50.47 39.50
N PRO A 85 30.20 -49.94 39.85
CA PRO A 85 30.08 -48.92 40.88
C PRO A 85 30.64 -49.44 42.22
N LYS A 86 31.55 -48.68 42.79
CA LYS A 86 32.09 -48.98 44.14
C LYS A 86 31.22 -48.28 45.19
N GLY A 87 30.43 -49.05 45.92
CA GLY A 87 29.51 -48.54 46.92
C GLY A 87 28.26 -47.89 46.25
N ASP A 88 27.71 -46.90 46.89
CA ASP A 88 26.53 -46.16 46.47
C ASP A 88 26.81 -45.05 45.41
N TYR A 89 28.07 -44.93 44.95
CA TYR A 89 28.46 -43.89 44.00
C TYR A 89 28.19 -44.33 42.56
N ARG A 90 27.39 -43.53 41.83
CA ARG A 90 27.18 -43.71 40.37
C ARG A 90 27.90 -42.59 39.58
N PRO A 91 28.71 -42.95 38.61
CA PRO A 91 29.42 -41.93 37.77
C PRO A 91 28.50 -41.19 36.82
N TYR A 92 27.25 -41.54 36.75
CA TYR A 92 26.24 -40.91 35.93
C TYR A 92 24.95 -40.66 36.73
N THR A 93 24.25 -39.56 36.35
CA THR A 93 22.90 -39.27 36.84
C THR A 93 22.01 -38.99 35.62
N TYR A 94 20.77 -39.34 35.72
CA TYR A 94 19.75 -38.95 34.75
C TYR A 94 18.46 -38.56 35.48
N GLN A 95 17.74 -37.62 34.86
CA GLN A 95 16.40 -37.24 35.30
C GLN A 95 15.50 -37.03 34.10
N ALA A 96 14.23 -37.34 34.23
CA ALA A 96 13.19 -37.03 33.28
C ALA A 96 11.98 -36.52 34.06
N LEU A 97 11.73 -35.23 34.03
CA LEU A 97 10.67 -34.57 34.78
C LEU A 97 9.64 -33.95 33.87
N ALA A 98 8.37 -34.24 34.10
CA ALA A 98 7.25 -33.52 33.56
C ALA A 98 6.82 -32.48 34.60
N THR A 99 6.85 -31.19 34.21
CA THR A 99 6.50 -30.07 35.07
C THR A 99 5.36 -29.32 34.48
N LEU A 100 4.25 -29.20 35.20
CA LEU A 100 3.17 -28.26 34.90
C LEU A 100 3.42 -26.98 35.69
N THR A 101 3.51 -25.85 34.99
CA THR A 101 3.70 -24.53 35.61
C THR A 101 2.53 -23.64 35.29
N GLN A 102 1.90 -23.06 36.32
CA GLN A 102 0.84 -22.08 36.19
C GLN A 102 1.31 -20.75 36.80
N PRO A 103 1.50 -19.69 35.98
CA PRO A 103 1.73 -18.35 36.52
C PRO A 103 0.47 -17.82 37.18
N LEU A 104 0.54 -17.47 38.46
CA LEU A 104 -0.55 -16.86 39.23
C LEU A 104 -0.45 -15.32 39.21
N TYR A 105 0.77 -14.80 39.33
CA TYR A 105 1.05 -13.38 39.22
C TYR A 105 2.47 -13.14 38.73
N THR A 106 2.60 -12.39 37.63
CA THR A 106 3.88 -12.14 36.95
C THR A 106 4.33 -10.69 37.09
N GLY A 107 3.96 -10.02 38.17
CA GLY A 107 4.26 -8.60 38.36
C GLY A 107 3.54 -7.67 37.38
N GLY A 108 2.53 -8.17 36.65
CA GLY A 108 1.83 -7.47 35.57
C GLY A 108 2.42 -7.67 34.18
N SER A 109 3.45 -8.50 34.01
CA SER A 109 4.14 -8.73 32.72
C SER A 109 3.21 -9.27 31.66
N LEU A 110 2.45 -10.33 31.94
CA LEU A 110 1.53 -10.96 30.98
C LEU A 110 0.43 -10.00 30.50
N ILE A 111 -0.13 -9.21 31.43
CA ILE A 111 -1.13 -8.18 31.08
C ILE A 111 -0.51 -7.12 30.16
N ALA A 112 0.70 -6.67 30.48
CA ALA A 112 1.40 -5.67 29.67
C ALA A 112 1.79 -6.23 28.29
N GLN A 113 2.30 -7.47 28.21
CA GLN A 113 2.62 -8.13 26.94
C GLN A 113 1.38 -8.31 26.07
N LYS A 114 0.24 -8.71 26.63
CA LYS A 114 -1.02 -8.79 25.90
C LYS A 114 -1.45 -7.43 25.36
N LYS A 115 -1.29 -6.34 26.13
CA LYS A 115 -1.57 -4.97 25.65
C LYS A 115 -0.63 -4.53 24.54
N VAL A 116 0.65 -4.91 24.60
CA VAL A 116 1.60 -4.66 23.49
C VAL A 116 1.13 -5.37 22.23
N ALA A 117 0.81 -6.67 22.33
CA ALA A 117 0.35 -7.46 21.19
C ALA A 117 -1.00 -6.93 20.62
N GLN A 118 -1.90 -6.42 21.46
CA GLN A 118 -3.12 -5.74 21.01
C GLN A 118 -2.80 -4.44 20.25
N ALA A 119 -1.83 -3.66 20.71
CA ALA A 119 -1.40 -2.47 20.00
C ALA A 119 -0.72 -2.81 18.67
N ASP A 120 0.10 -3.88 18.62
CA ASP A 120 0.74 -4.36 17.41
C ASP A 120 -0.30 -4.83 16.36
N GLU A 121 -1.37 -5.51 16.79
CA GLU A 121 -2.50 -5.89 15.93
C GLU A 121 -3.23 -4.65 15.38
N ALA A 122 -3.53 -3.66 16.24
CA ALA A 122 -4.16 -2.41 15.79
C ALA A 122 -3.28 -1.63 14.80
N LEU A 123 -1.96 -1.59 15.02
CA LEU A 123 -1.00 -0.98 14.07
C LEU A 123 -0.97 -1.72 12.73
N ALA A 124 -1.06 -3.05 12.73
CA ALA A 124 -1.12 -3.83 11.50
C ALA A 124 -2.41 -3.54 10.70
N GLN A 125 -3.55 -3.37 11.38
CA GLN A 125 -4.82 -2.97 10.76
C GLN A 125 -4.72 -1.58 10.15
N LEU A 126 -4.24 -0.58 10.90
CA LEU A 126 -4.04 0.79 10.39
C LEU A 126 -3.05 0.83 9.22
N THR A 127 -2.00 -0.01 9.24
CA THR A 127 -1.08 -0.13 8.11
C THR A 127 -1.75 -0.72 6.87
N THR A 128 -2.76 -1.59 7.07
CA THR A 128 -3.57 -2.12 5.96
C THR A 128 -4.41 -1.01 5.33
N GLU A 129 -5.03 -0.14 6.13
CA GLU A 129 -5.78 1.04 5.67
C GLU A 129 -4.88 1.99 4.88
N LEU A 130 -3.71 2.35 5.42
CA LEU A 130 -2.73 3.19 4.71
C LEU A 130 -2.27 2.58 3.37
N THR A 131 -2.12 1.26 3.34
CA THR A 131 -1.76 0.55 2.12
C THR A 131 -2.89 0.62 1.09
N LEU A 132 -4.14 0.50 1.52
CA LEU A 132 -5.31 0.62 0.67
C LEU A 132 -5.43 2.02 0.06
N ASP A 133 -5.28 3.08 0.86
CA ASP A 133 -5.30 4.47 0.39
C ASP A 133 -4.21 4.73 -0.65
N GLN A 134 -3.02 4.18 -0.41
CA GLN A 134 -1.92 4.29 -1.37
C GLN A 134 -2.21 3.54 -2.68
N ILE A 135 -2.86 2.38 -2.62
CA ILE A 135 -3.28 1.61 -3.80
C ILE A 135 -4.36 2.36 -4.58
N HIS A 136 -5.33 2.98 -3.90
CA HIS A 136 -6.37 3.79 -4.52
C HIS A 136 -5.77 4.98 -5.25
N TYR A 137 -4.87 5.72 -4.60
CA TYR A 137 -4.16 6.83 -5.24
C TYR A 137 -3.35 6.38 -6.47
N GLN A 138 -2.62 5.27 -6.36
CA GLN A 138 -1.84 4.73 -7.46
C GLN A 138 -2.74 4.26 -8.62
N SER A 139 -3.89 3.66 -8.31
CA SER A 139 -4.88 3.24 -9.30
C SER A 139 -5.42 4.44 -10.07
N ASP A 140 -5.82 5.50 -9.37
CA ASP A 140 -6.29 6.73 -9.99
C ASP A 140 -5.22 7.36 -10.89
N ALA A 141 -3.98 7.42 -10.41
CA ALA A 141 -2.87 7.95 -11.18
C ALA A 141 -2.65 7.17 -12.49
N VAL A 142 -2.69 5.85 -12.45
CA VAL A 142 -2.53 5.01 -13.65
C VAL A 142 -3.71 5.17 -14.58
N TYR A 143 -4.93 5.21 -14.05
CA TYR A 143 -6.17 5.36 -14.83
C TYR A 143 -6.21 6.68 -15.60
N TRP A 144 -5.97 7.80 -14.90
CA TRP A 144 -6.00 9.13 -15.51
C TRP A 144 -4.82 9.38 -16.47
N ASN A 145 -3.66 8.79 -16.20
CA ASN A 145 -2.55 8.81 -17.16
C ASN A 145 -2.91 8.06 -18.46
N ALA A 146 -3.62 6.93 -18.38
CA ALA A 146 -4.08 6.21 -19.58
C ALA A 146 -5.12 7.03 -20.35
N SER A 147 -6.03 7.71 -19.66
CA SER A 147 -7.01 8.63 -20.26
C SER A 147 -6.33 9.83 -20.94
N ALA A 148 -5.34 10.45 -20.29
CA ALA A 148 -4.55 11.53 -20.89
C ALA A 148 -3.77 11.06 -22.13
N ALA A 149 -3.15 9.88 -22.07
CA ALA A 149 -2.43 9.30 -23.20
C ALA A 149 -3.36 9.01 -24.39
N ARG A 150 -4.60 8.57 -24.13
CA ARG A 150 -5.65 8.39 -25.16
C ARG A 150 -6.03 9.73 -25.80
N ALA A 151 -6.23 10.77 -24.99
CA ALA A 151 -6.51 12.11 -25.50
C ALA A 151 -5.34 12.65 -26.34
N GLY A 152 -4.11 12.45 -25.88
CA GLY A 152 -2.89 12.81 -26.61
C GLY A 152 -2.75 12.09 -27.95
N LEU A 153 -3.09 10.80 -28.01
CA LEU A 153 -3.10 10.04 -29.28
C LEU A 153 -4.15 10.59 -30.25
N LYS A 154 -5.37 10.86 -29.77
CA LYS A 154 -6.45 11.44 -30.57
C LYS A 154 -6.04 12.80 -31.15
N ALA A 155 -5.44 13.67 -30.31
CA ALA A 155 -4.94 14.99 -30.73
C ALA A 155 -3.83 14.86 -31.81
N ALA A 156 -2.87 13.96 -31.59
CA ALA A 156 -1.78 13.74 -32.54
C ALA A 156 -2.26 13.17 -33.88
N ALA A 157 -3.26 12.29 -33.87
CA ALA A 157 -3.89 11.74 -35.07
C ALA A 157 -4.60 12.86 -35.86
N THR A 158 -5.45 13.65 -35.18
CA THR A 158 -6.13 14.79 -35.80
C THR A 158 -5.14 15.80 -36.39
N PHE A 159 -4.06 16.09 -35.68
CA PHE A 159 -3.03 17.00 -36.17
C PHE A 159 -2.29 16.44 -37.39
N GLN A 160 -1.96 15.15 -37.38
CA GLN A 160 -1.36 14.48 -38.56
C GLN A 160 -2.25 14.59 -39.79
N ASP A 161 -3.55 14.36 -39.62
CA ASP A 161 -4.53 14.46 -40.72
C ASP A 161 -4.63 15.90 -41.28
N ILE A 162 -4.67 16.89 -40.42
CA ILE A 162 -4.70 18.33 -40.83
C ILE A 162 -3.44 18.67 -41.62
N VAL A 163 -2.27 18.30 -41.13
CA VAL A 163 -1.00 18.60 -41.81
C VAL A 163 -0.88 17.83 -43.14
N GLN A 164 -1.40 16.59 -43.22
CA GLN A 164 -1.44 15.84 -44.47
C GLN A 164 -2.31 16.51 -45.49
N GLN A 165 -3.53 16.91 -45.16
CA GLN A 165 -4.42 17.66 -46.06
C GLN A 165 -3.79 18.96 -46.58
N GLN A 166 -3.11 19.70 -45.71
CA GLN A 166 -2.39 20.90 -46.11
C GLN A 166 -1.23 20.59 -47.05
N TYR A 167 -0.46 19.52 -46.77
CA TYR A 167 0.60 19.09 -47.67
C TYR A 167 0.07 18.78 -49.06
N ASP A 168 -1.05 18.09 -49.19
CA ASP A 168 -1.64 17.72 -50.45
C ASP A 168 -2.03 19.00 -51.26
N ILE A 169 -2.68 19.97 -50.60
CA ILE A 169 -3.02 21.26 -51.22
C ILE A 169 -1.78 22.04 -51.69
N ILE A 170 -0.73 22.05 -50.88
CA ILE A 170 0.52 22.76 -51.18
C ILE A 170 1.27 22.05 -52.33
N GLN A 171 1.26 20.73 -52.35
CA GLN A 171 1.85 19.95 -53.42
C GLN A 171 1.17 20.26 -54.75
N ASP A 172 -0.18 20.24 -54.83
CA ASP A 172 -0.93 20.56 -56.02
C ASP A 172 -0.60 21.99 -56.52
N ARG A 173 -0.57 22.98 -55.63
CA ARG A 173 -0.19 24.36 -55.98
C ARG A 173 1.26 24.51 -56.47
N PHE A 174 2.16 23.68 -56.00
CA PHE A 174 3.55 23.65 -56.45
C PHE A 174 3.63 23.05 -57.84
N ASP A 175 2.90 21.98 -58.11
CA ASP A 175 2.84 21.32 -59.43
C ASP A 175 2.23 22.24 -60.49
N ASP A 176 1.29 23.11 -60.08
CA ASP A 176 0.75 24.20 -60.90
C ASP A 176 1.68 25.39 -61.07
N GLY A 177 2.83 25.41 -60.38
CA GLY A 177 3.80 26.50 -60.42
C GLY A 177 3.39 27.75 -59.65
N ALA A 178 2.39 27.65 -58.76
CA ALA A 178 1.81 28.80 -58.04
C ALA A 178 2.54 29.13 -56.71
N ILE A 179 3.39 28.25 -56.20
CA ILE A 179 4.13 28.44 -54.94
C ILE A 179 5.61 28.06 -55.05
N SER A 180 6.40 28.49 -54.05
CA SER A 180 7.83 28.25 -54.04
C SER A 180 8.19 26.82 -53.56
N ARG A 181 9.35 26.29 -54.03
CA ARG A 181 9.90 25.05 -53.50
C ARG A 181 10.19 25.11 -52.00
N THR A 182 10.47 26.28 -51.48
CA THR A 182 10.70 26.51 -50.03
C THR A 182 9.43 26.18 -49.25
N ASP A 183 8.26 26.65 -49.65
CA ASP A 183 6.98 26.38 -48.99
C ASP A 183 6.66 24.87 -48.97
N LEU A 184 6.91 24.19 -50.12
CA LEU A 184 6.74 22.73 -50.20
C LEU A 184 7.69 21.97 -49.24
N LEU A 185 8.95 22.43 -49.10
CA LEU A 185 9.89 21.80 -48.19
C LEU A 185 9.50 22.07 -46.71
N MET A 186 8.99 23.25 -46.40
CA MET A 186 8.53 23.59 -45.06
C MET A 186 7.36 22.69 -44.63
N ILE A 187 6.32 22.57 -45.46
CA ILE A 187 5.16 21.70 -45.11
C ILE A 187 5.56 20.21 -45.13
N SER A 188 6.50 19.78 -46.00
CA SER A 188 7.02 18.41 -46.00
C SER A 188 7.74 18.06 -44.66
N THR A 189 8.52 18.99 -44.14
CA THR A 189 9.16 18.85 -42.84
C THR A 189 8.11 18.74 -41.75
N ARG A 190 7.10 19.62 -41.74
CA ARG A 190 6.01 19.63 -40.78
C ARG A 190 5.22 18.32 -40.78
N ARG A 191 4.98 17.76 -41.99
CA ARG A 191 4.34 16.44 -42.12
C ARG A 191 5.13 15.34 -41.42
N LYS A 192 6.47 15.33 -41.57
CA LYS A 192 7.32 14.34 -40.92
C LYS A 192 7.39 14.53 -39.39
N GLU A 193 7.32 15.76 -38.92
CA GLU A 193 7.21 16.07 -37.51
C GLU A 193 5.87 15.56 -36.93
N ALA A 194 4.75 15.79 -37.63
CA ALA A 194 3.44 15.32 -37.21
C ALA A 194 3.37 13.76 -37.18
N GLU A 195 3.94 13.09 -38.19
CA GLU A 195 4.08 11.64 -38.20
C GLU A 195 4.86 11.11 -37.00
N LEU A 196 6.00 11.74 -36.67
CA LEU A 196 6.80 11.38 -35.49
C LEU A 196 6.05 11.60 -34.19
N GLN A 197 5.30 12.70 -34.08
CA GLN A 197 4.47 12.97 -32.90
C GLN A 197 3.37 11.91 -32.73
N TYR A 198 2.70 11.52 -33.81
CA TYR A 198 1.71 10.44 -33.77
C TYR A 198 2.32 9.10 -33.33
N ILE A 199 3.50 8.72 -33.85
CA ILE A 199 4.20 7.50 -33.44
C ILE A 199 4.50 7.52 -31.93
N LYS A 200 5.00 8.64 -31.41
CA LYS A 200 5.29 8.82 -29.97
C LYS A 200 4.02 8.75 -29.13
N ALA A 201 2.95 9.42 -29.55
CA ALA A 201 1.68 9.41 -28.83
C ALA A 201 1.05 8.00 -28.81
N ARG A 202 1.14 7.25 -29.92
CA ARG A 202 0.70 5.85 -30.00
C ARG A 202 1.50 4.95 -29.04
N GLN A 203 2.82 5.12 -29.01
CA GLN A 203 3.68 4.39 -28.06
C GLN A 203 3.29 4.67 -26.61
N ASN A 204 3.14 5.93 -26.24
CA ASN A 204 2.75 6.35 -24.89
C ASN A 204 1.38 5.75 -24.49
N HIS A 205 0.40 5.80 -25.38
CA HIS A 205 -0.91 5.20 -25.15
C HIS A 205 -0.83 3.68 -24.94
N THR A 206 -0.08 2.96 -25.78
CA THR A 206 0.12 1.51 -25.62
C THR A 206 0.76 1.18 -24.26
N LEU A 207 1.84 1.89 -23.89
CA LEU A 207 2.50 1.69 -22.59
C LEU A 207 1.59 2.02 -21.40
N ALA A 208 0.74 3.04 -21.52
CA ALA A 208 -0.20 3.41 -20.48
C ALA A 208 -1.28 2.33 -20.29
N LEU A 209 -1.81 1.75 -21.39
CA LEU A 209 -2.76 0.64 -21.32
C LEU A 209 -2.11 -0.63 -20.73
N GLN A 210 -0.89 -0.96 -21.15
CA GLN A 210 -0.15 -2.10 -20.57
C GLN A 210 0.02 -1.94 -19.07
N LYS A 211 0.40 -0.74 -18.60
CA LYS A 211 0.53 -0.45 -17.17
C LYS A 211 -0.80 -0.60 -16.42
N LEU A 212 -1.90 -0.14 -17.03
CA LEU A 212 -3.23 -0.28 -16.49
C LEU A 212 -3.64 -1.75 -16.37
N ASN A 213 -3.40 -2.57 -17.40
CA ASN A 213 -3.67 -4.00 -17.40
C ASN A 213 -2.87 -4.75 -16.33
N ILE A 214 -1.56 -4.51 -16.26
CA ILE A 214 -0.67 -5.16 -15.28
C ILE A 214 -1.12 -4.87 -13.85
N LEU A 215 -1.53 -3.64 -13.56
CA LEU A 215 -1.90 -3.27 -12.18
C LEU A 215 -3.20 -3.95 -11.74
N MET A 216 -4.15 -4.23 -12.63
CA MET A 216 -5.36 -5.00 -12.34
C MET A 216 -5.20 -6.52 -12.53
N GLY A 217 -3.99 -7.00 -12.87
CA GLY A 217 -3.67 -8.43 -12.99
C GLY A 217 -4.08 -9.05 -14.31
N SER A 218 -4.33 -8.25 -15.34
CA SER A 218 -4.62 -8.72 -16.69
C SER A 218 -3.32 -8.87 -17.51
N GLU A 219 -3.41 -9.62 -18.63
CA GLU A 219 -2.31 -9.67 -19.59
C GLU A 219 -1.99 -8.27 -20.12
N PRO A 220 -0.70 -7.91 -20.36
CA PRO A 220 -0.31 -6.56 -20.75
C PRO A 220 -1.06 -6.02 -21.97
N ASP A 221 -1.30 -6.87 -22.97
CA ASP A 221 -1.93 -6.53 -24.22
C ASP A 221 -3.42 -6.90 -24.28
N ALA A 222 -4.04 -7.17 -23.12
CA ALA A 222 -5.46 -7.43 -23.04
C ALA A 222 -6.25 -6.23 -23.58
N PRO A 223 -7.28 -6.44 -24.43
CA PRO A 223 -8.05 -5.35 -24.99
C PRO A 223 -8.84 -4.63 -23.90
N ILE A 224 -8.78 -3.30 -23.92
CA ILE A 224 -9.62 -2.42 -23.10
C ILE A 224 -10.52 -1.66 -24.06
N ASP A 225 -11.82 -1.90 -23.98
CA ASP A 225 -12.76 -1.35 -24.94
C ASP A 225 -12.93 0.17 -24.80
N SER A 226 -13.07 0.66 -23.58
CA SER A 226 -13.24 2.08 -23.31
C SER A 226 -12.87 2.44 -21.85
N ILE A 227 -12.27 3.62 -21.68
CA ILE A 227 -12.03 4.26 -20.36
C ILE A 227 -12.62 5.66 -20.38
N ALA A 228 -12.80 6.30 -19.20
CA ALA A 228 -13.31 7.66 -19.10
C ALA A 228 -12.45 8.65 -19.91
N GLU A 229 -13.07 9.67 -20.48
CA GLU A 229 -12.34 10.78 -21.08
C GLU A 229 -11.77 11.72 -20.00
N ILE A 230 -10.61 12.31 -20.29
CA ILE A 230 -9.89 13.12 -19.28
C ILE A 230 -10.61 14.43 -18.94
N ASP A 231 -11.41 14.96 -19.86
CA ASP A 231 -12.14 16.22 -19.78
C ASP A 231 -13.47 16.13 -19.01
N ILE A 232 -13.84 14.95 -18.47
CA ILE A 232 -15.04 14.80 -17.65
C ILE A 232 -15.00 15.80 -16.48
N PRO A 233 -16.06 16.62 -16.31
CA PRO A 233 -16.11 17.60 -15.25
C PRO A 233 -15.95 16.97 -13.88
N THR A 234 -15.19 17.63 -13.04
CA THR A 234 -14.98 17.23 -11.64
C THR A 234 -16.04 17.87 -10.75
N ALA A 235 -16.60 17.12 -9.81
CA ALA A 235 -17.52 17.70 -8.83
C ALA A 235 -16.75 18.69 -7.92
N PRO A 236 -17.34 19.85 -7.57
CA PRO A 236 -16.69 20.80 -6.69
C PRO A 236 -16.44 20.15 -5.31
N ILE A 237 -15.23 20.31 -4.79
CA ILE A 237 -14.85 19.81 -3.48
C ILE A 237 -14.97 20.93 -2.46
N ILE A 238 -15.61 20.64 -1.33
CA ILE A 238 -15.65 21.55 -0.17
C ILE A 238 -14.38 21.26 0.66
N PRO A 239 -13.50 22.25 0.84
CA PRO A 239 -12.29 22.06 1.66
C PRO A 239 -12.65 21.67 3.10
N LEU A 240 -12.05 20.61 3.61
CA LEU A 240 -12.19 20.14 4.99
C LEU A 240 -11.18 20.85 5.89
N GLY A 241 -11.55 21.08 7.15
CA GLY A 241 -10.65 21.57 8.18
C GLY A 241 -9.76 20.48 8.75
N LEU A 242 -8.64 20.86 9.38
CA LEU A 242 -7.73 19.91 10.02
C LEU A 242 -8.43 19.06 11.09
N ASP A 243 -9.33 19.67 11.87
CA ASP A 243 -10.09 18.97 12.93
C ASP A 243 -11.03 17.88 12.38
N ASP A 244 -11.47 18.01 11.13
CA ASP A 244 -12.32 17.02 10.46
C ASP A 244 -11.47 15.88 9.86
N VAL A 245 -10.24 16.18 9.43
CA VAL A 245 -9.33 15.26 8.75
C VAL A 245 -8.56 14.38 9.75
N LEU A 246 -7.99 14.97 10.82
CA LEU A 246 -7.14 14.26 11.79
C LEU A 246 -7.75 12.97 12.35
N PRO A 247 -9.04 12.93 12.78
CA PRO A 247 -9.62 11.71 13.34
C PRO A 247 -9.78 10.57 12.31
N ARG A 248 -9.80 10.91 11.03
CA ARG A 248 -9.99 9.95 9.92
C ARG A 248 -8.69 9.39 9.38
N ARG A 249 -7.56 10.04 9.69
CA ARG A 249 -6.24 9.64 9.18
C ARG A 249 -5.67 8.47 9.96
N ALA A 250 -5.45 7.35 9.29
CA ALA A 250 -4.84 6.17 9.88
C ALA A 250 -3.40 6.43 10.38
N GLU A 251 -2.67 7.37 9.76
CA GLU A 251 -1.35 7.83 10.25
C GLU A 251 -1.44 8.46 11.64
N TYR A 252 -2.40 9.37 11.84
CA TYR A 252 -2.61 9.98 13.17
C TYR A 252 -3.08 8.96 14.20
N ALA A 253 -4.02 8.08 13.83
CA ALA A 253 -4.48 6.99 14.70
C ALA A 253 -3.31 6.08 15.11
N SER A 254 -2.40 5.77 14.19
CA SER A 254 -1.22 4.93 14.46
C SER A 254 -0.29 5.54 15.51
N THR A 255 -0.15 6.87 15.55
CA THR A 255 0.66 7.54 16.58
C THR A 255 0.07 7.37 17.98
N SER A 256 -1.27 7.46 18.09
CA SER A 256 -1.97 7.25 19.36
C SER A 256 -1.82 5.81 19.87
N VAL A 257 -1.90 4.83 18.96
CA VAL A 257 -1.66 3.41 19.27
C VAL A 257 -0.19 3.19 19.68
N ASN A 258 0.77 3.84 19.02
CA ASN A 258 2.19 3.75 19.38
C ASN A 258 2.48 4.33 20.77
N ILE A 259 1.80 5.39 21.19
CA ILE A 259 1.89 5.93 22.55
C ILE A 259 1.36 4.87 23.54
N ALA A 260 0.18 4.32 23.32
CA ALA A 260 -0.42 3.28 24.18
C ALA A 260 0.46 2.01 24.24
N ARG A 261 1.05 1.60 23.11
CA ARG A 261 2.05 0.53 23.03
C ARG A 261 3.26 0.80 23.92
N SER A 262 3.83 2.00 23.84
CA SER A 262 4.99 2.40 24.63
C SER A 262 4.68 2.47 26.12
N GLU A 263 3.47 2.85 26.51
CA GLU A 263 2.99 2.77 27.89
C GLU A 263 2.89 1.32 28.37
N ALA A 264 2.35 0.43 27.56
CA ALA A 264 2.30 -1.00 27.85
C ALA A 264 3.71 -1.61 27.97
N GLN A 265 4.64 -1.23 27.08
CA GLN A 265 6.05 -1.63 27.16
C GLN A 265 6.72 -1.14 28.43
N ARG A 266 6.42 0.07 28.90
CA ARG A 266 6.87 0.57 30.21
C ARG A 266 6.39 -0.32 31.34
N HIS A 267 5.11 -0.72 31.34
CA HIS A 267 4.57 -1.63 32.34
C HIS A 267 5.25 -3.01 32.26
N ALA A 268 5.47 -3.56 31.08
CA ALA A 268 6.21 -4.81 30.87
C ALA A 268 7.64 -4.72 31.40
N ALA A 269 8.35 -3.62 31.11
CA ALA A 269 9.72 -3.41 31.58
C ALA A 269 9.82 -3.26 33.11
N LEU A 270 8.80 -2.71 33.76
CA LEU A 270 8.76 -2.52 35.22
C LEU A 270 8.29 -3.76 35.95
N SER A 271 7.58 -4.68 35.33
CA SER A 271 7.02 -5.88 35.95
C SER A 271 8.09 -6.80 36.56
N ARG A 272 9.30 -6.84 35.99
CA ARG A 272 10.45 -7.62 36.53
C ARG A 272 10.96 -7.14 37.90
N TYR A 273 10.51 -5.98 38.35
CA TYR A 273 10.82 -5.44 39.68
C TYR A 273 9.67 -5.63 40.69
N ASN A 274 8.58 -6.26 40.25
CA ASN A 274 7.45 -6.60 41.09
C ASN A 274 7.54 -8.06 41.51
N PRO A 275 6.85 -8.49 42.61
CA PRO A 275 6.73 -9.88 42.98
C PRO A 275 6.23 -10.74 41.81
N GLN A 276 6.68 -12.02 41.76
CA GLN A 276 6.20 -13.02 40.82
C GLN A 276 5.78 -14.25 41.59
N VAL A 277 4.66 -14.85 41.27
CA VAL A 277 4.09 -16.02 41.94
C VAL A 277 3.69 -17.02 40.85
N SER A 278 4.21 -18.23 40.97
CA SER A 278 3.79 -19.35 40.12
C SER A 278 3.53 -20.58 40.98
N MET A 279 2.60 -21.40 40.52
CA MET A 279 2.35 -22.73 41.06
C MET A 279 2.96 -23.76 40.08
N PHE A 280 3.49 -24.84 40.63
CA PHE A 280 4.01 -25.95 39.82
C PHE A 280 3.58 -27.27 40.37
N LEU A 281 3.49 -28.28 39.49
CA LEU A 281 3.33 -29.70 39.75
C LEU A 281 4.39 -30.40 38.94
N ALA A 282 5.25 -31.17 39.59
CA ALA A 282 6.31 -31.93 38.95
C ALA A 282 6.24 -33.40 39.29
N THR A 283 6.47 -34.28 38.33
CA THR A 283 6.58 -35.74 38.50
C THR A 283 7.51 -36.32 37.48
N GLY A 284 8.10 -37.48 37.73
CA GLY A 284 9.00 -38.14 36.79
C GLY A 284 9.92 -39.18 37.39
N TRP A 285 11.08 -39.32 36.81
CA TRP A 285 12.15 -40.21 37.28
C TRP A 285 13.43 -39.38 37.52
N ASP A 286 14.06 -39.64 38.64
CA ASP A 286 15.35 -39.06 39.03
C ASP A 286 16.22 -40.15 39.65
N THR A 287 17.46 -40.28 39.25
CA THR A 287 18.44 -41.18 39.91
C THR A 287 18.84 -40.72 41.32
N GLY A 288 18.22 -39.67 41.80
CA GLY A 288 18.55 -39.09 43.12
C GLY A 288 19.92 -38.41 43.14
N ILE A 289 20.25 -37.88 44.30
CA ILE A 289 21.60 -37.41 44.56
C ILE A 289 22.55 -38.60 44.48
N ALA A 290 23.64 -38.49 43.73
CA ALA A 290 24.64 -39.52 43.39
C ALA A 290 25.16 -40.37 44.60
N TYR A 291 24.73 -40.05 45.81
CA TYR A 291 25.17 -40.64 47.05
C TYR A 291 24.25 -41.72 47.62
N MET A 292 23.04 -41.94 47.11
CA MET A 292 22.07 -42.86 47.71
C MET A 292 21.69 -44.10 46.91
N GLY A 293 22.25 -44.35 45.73
CA GLY A 293 22.20 -45.62 45.03
C GLY A 293 20.83 -46.22 44.70
N GLN A 294 19.74 -45.49 44.90
CA GLN A 294 18.38 -45.97 44.62
C GLN A 294 17.73 -45.14 43.50
N ASP A 295 17.22 -45.82 42.48
CA ASP A 295 16.32 -45.24 41.53
C ASP A 295 14.99 -44.95 42.20
N VAL A 296 14.77 -43.72 42.59
CA VAL A 296 13.53 -43.31 43.26
C VAL A 296 12.60 -42.74 42.23
N PRO A 297 11.42 -43.36 42.00
CA PRO A 297 10.39 -42.66 41.24
C PRO A 297 10.10 -41.33 41.94
N HIS A 298 10.20 -40.24 41.21
CA HIS A 298 9.94 -38.93 41.73
C HIS A 298 8.48 -38.81 42.17
N THR A 299 8.22 -38.77 43.44
CA THR A 299 6.86 -38.60 43.98
C THR A 299 6.32 -37.27 43.44
N PRO A 300 5.05 -37.24 42.94
CA PRO A 300 4.48 -35.97 42.52
C PRO A 300 4.61 -34.89 43.57
N VAL A 301 5.24 -33.75 43.20
CA VAL A 301 5.46 -32.62 44.10
C VAL A 301 4.70 -31.43 43.54
N ALA A 302 3.84 -30.85 44.37
CA ALA A 302 3.20 -29.56 44.09
C ALA A 302 3.77 -28.46 44.98
N GLY A 303 3.96 -27.29 44.42
CA GLY A 303 4.51 -26.17 45.16
C GLY A 303 4.12 -24.82 44.60
N VAL A 304 4.41 -23.80 45.35
CA VAL A 304 4.27 -22.39 44.98
C VAL A 304 5.64 -21.73 45.04
N ASN A 305 6.03 -21.10 43.95
CA ASN A 305 7.25 -20.32 43.88
C ASN A 305 6.92 -18.83 43.98
N VAL A 306 7.50 -18.13 44.96
CA VAL A 306 7.36 -16.69 45.13
C VAL A 306 8.73 -16.05 45.00
N SER A 307 8.91 -15.17 44.01
CA SER A 307 10.12 -14.41 43.77
C SER A 307 9.86 -12.91 43.98
N ILE A 308 10.57 -12.30 44.96
CA ILE A 308 10.42 -10.87 45.27
C ILE A 308 11.79 -10.20 45.14
N PRO A 309 12.03 -9.42 44.08
CA PRO A 309 13.30 -8.68 43.93
C PRO A 309 13.32 -7.47 44.87
N ILE A 310 14.18 -7.54 45.91
CA ILE A 310 14.24 -6.53 46.96
C ILE A 310 15.15 -5.37 46.54
N PHE A 311 16.36 -5.66 46.03
CA PHE A 311 17.36 -4.64 45.77
C PHE A 311 18.06 -4.86 44.41
N ARG A 312 18.05 -3.83 43.57
CA ARG A 312 18.68 -3.85 42.21
C ARG A 312 19.33 -2.51 41.88
N TRP A 313 20.06 -1.92 42.82
CA TRP A 313 20.87 -0.71 42.62
C TRP A 313 20.13 0.43 41.89
N GLY A 314 18.87 0.67 42.23
CA GLY A 314 18.03 1.71 41.60
C GLY A 314 17.66 1.48 40.13
N ALA A 315 17.87 0.27 39.62
CA ALA A 315 17.55 -0.05 38.21
C ALA A 315 16.09 0.21 37.84
N ARG A 316 15.14 0.00 38.76
CA ARG A 316 13.71 0.32 38.57
C ARG A 316 13.49 1.79 38.18
N PHE A 317 14.14 2.71 38.88
CA PHE A 317 14.01 4.16 38.64
C PHE A 317 14.64 4.55 37.30
N LYS A 318 15.82 3.99 37.00
CA LYS A 318 16.50 4.23 35.70
C LYS A 318 15.67 3.70 34.52
N THR A 319 15.15 2.47 34.64
CA THR A 319 14.24 1.88 33.65
C THR A 319 12.98 2.73 33.46
N ASN A 320 12.36 3.19 34.57
CA ASN A 320 11.16 4.03 34.46
C ASN A 320 11.46 5.37 33.74
N ARG A 321 12.61 6.00 34.04
CA ARG A 321 13.04 7.24 33.37
C ARG A 321 13.30 6.99 31.88
N GLN A 322 13.96 5.89 31.51
CA GLN A 322 14.21 5.50 30.14
C GLN A 322 12.88 5.30 29.36
N GLN A 323 11.96 4.54 29.94
CA GLN A 323 10.66 4.27 29.28
C GLN A 323 9.81 5.55 29.16
N LYS A 324 9.86 6.45 30.13
CA LYS A 324 9.21 7.77 30.02
C LYS A 324 9.79 8.61 28.87
N ALA A 325 11.10 8.51 28.62
CA ALA A 325 11.73 9.18 27.48
C ALA A 325 11.22 8.60 26.14
N TYR A 326 11.07 7.27 26.03
CA TYR A 326 10.47 6.66 24.83
C TYR A 326 9.02 7.10 24.59
N ILE A 327 8.21 7.19 25.64
CA ILE A 327 6.85 7.75 25.53
C ILE A 327 6.90 9.22 25.08
N GLY A 328 7.84 10.00 25.59
CA GLY A 328 8.07 11.39 25.15
C GLY A 328 8.41 11.47 23.67
N ILE A 329 9.26 10.57 23.16
CA ILE A 329 9.57 10.47 21.72
C ILE A 329 8.30 10.21 20.91
N GLN A 330 7.43 9.27 21.34
CA GLN A 330 6.19 8.99 20.60
C GLN A 330 5.22 10.18 20.59
N LYS A 331 5.17 10.95 21.67
CA LYS A 331 4.34 12.18 21.71
C LYS A 331 4.86 13.26 20.76
N LEU A 332 6.18 13.44 20.67
CA LEU A 332 6.78 14.35 19.69
C LEU A 332 6.56 13.86 18.25
N GLN A 333 6.61 12.53 18.04
CA GLN A 333 6.27 11.94 16.74
C GLN A 333 4.80 12.21 16.37
N GLN A 334 3.87 12.17 17.32
CA GLN A 334 2.47 12.54 17.07
C GLN A 334 2.34 14.00 16.65
N SER A 335 3.02 14.93 17.33
CA SER A 335 3.03 16.35 16.94
C SER A 335 3.61 16.52 15.53
N TYR A 336 4.71 15.87 15.21
CA TYR A 336 5.34 15.90 13.89
C TYR A 336 4.39 15.39 12.79
N VAL A 337 3.69 14.28 13.05
CA VAL A 337 2.71 13.75 12.10
C VAL A 337 1.52 14.71 11.92
N THR A 338 1.09 15.39 12.99
CA THR A 338 0.04 16.42 12.91
C THR A 338 0.47 17.58 12.01
N ASP A 339 1.71 18.07 12.17
CA ASP A 339 2.25 19.16 11.35
C ASP A 339 2.37 18.73 9.87
N ASN A 340 2.80 17.50 9.60
CA ASN A 340 2.86 16.96 8.23
C ASN A 340 1.46 16.85 7.60
N ILE A 341 0.46 16.38 8.33
CA ILE A 341 -0.92 16.28 7.81
C ILE A 341 -1.46 17.69 7.52
N LEU A 342 -1.15 18.68 8.34
CA LEU A 342 -1.53 20.08 8.07
C LEU A 342 -0.86 20.61 6.79
N GLU A 343 0.43 20.32 6.60
CA GLU A 343 1.17 20.68 5.39
C GLU A 343 0.55 19.99 4.15
N GLU A 344 0.32 18.68 4.21
CA GLU A 344 -0.29 17.92 3.11
C GLU A 344 -1.68 18.46 2.75
N LEU A 345 -2.53 18.72 3.74
CA LEU A 345 -3.88 19.25 3.53
C LEU A 345 -3.84 20.67 2.89
N SER A 346 -2.96 21.53 3.40
CA SER A 346 -2.77 22.89 2.84
C SER A 346 -2.27 22.81 1.40
N ALA A 347 -1.28 21.98 1.13
CA ALA A 347 -0.73 21.79 -0.21
C ALA A 347 -1.77 21.20 -1.17
N ALA A 348 -2.52 20.17 -0.76
CA ALA A 348 -3.56 19.55 -1.56
C ALA A 348 -4.70 20.52 -1.90
N THR A 349 -5.13 21.35 -0.92
CA THR A 349 -6.16 22.37 -1.12
C THR A 349 -5.70 23.46 -2.09
N THR A 350 -4.47 23.95 -1.93
CA THR A 350 -3.88 24.94 -2.84
C THR A 350 -3.78 24.38 -4.25
N LYS A 351 -3.24 23.17 -4.39
CA LYS A 351 -3.06 22.50 -5.68
C LYS A 351 -4.39 22.29 -6.41
N LEU A 352 -5.44 21.91 -5.66
CA LEU A 352 -6.77 21.74 -6.23
C LEU A 352 -7.32 23.06 -6.80
N THR A 353 -7.23 24.14 -6.06
CA THR A 353 -7.68 25.47 -6.50
C THR A 353 -6.90 25.98 -7.72
N GLU A 354 -5.57 25.80 -7.69
CA GLU A 354 -4.70 26.25 -8.78
C GLU A 354 -4.89 25.42 -10.06
N THR A 355 -5.08 24.11 -9.94
CA THR A 355 -5.30 23.25 -11.12
C THR A 355 -6.66 23.52 -11.78
N GLU A 356 -7.70 23.84 -11.02
CA GLU A 356 -8.98 24.28 -11.57
C GLU A 356 -8.82 25.56 -12.42
N GLN A 357 -8.06 26.54 -11.91
CA GLN A 357 -7.76 27.75 -12.65
C GLN A 357 -6.88 27.49 -13.89
N GLN A 358 -5.93 26.55 -13.80
CA GLN A 358 -5.10 26.14 -14.93
C GLN A 358 -5.94 25.52 -16.04
N VAL A 359 -6.89 24.62 -15.72
CA VAL A 359 -7.82 24.03 -16.71
C VAL A 359 -8.62 25.13 -17.43
N LYS A 360 -9.17 26.10 -16.68
CA LYS A 360 -9.92 27.20 -17.28
C LYS A 360 -9.06 28.01 -18.25
N THR A 361 -7.87 28.41 -17.82
CA THR A 361 -6.94 29.20 -18.64
C THR A 361 -6.45 28.43 -19.88
N ALA A 362 -6.14 27.12 -19.71
CA ALA A 362 -5.72 26.25 -20.82
C ALA A 362 -6.83 26.07 -21.85
N ARG A 363 -8.10 25.94 -21.42
CA ARG A 363 -9.26 25.84 -22.30
C ARG A 363 -9.47 27.12 -23.12
N GLU A 364 -9.39 28.29 -22.46
CA GLU A 364 -9.46 29.59 -23.13
C GLU A 364 -8.33 29.76 -24.16
N ASN A 365 -7.09 29.39 -23.78
CA ASN A 365 -5.95 29.42 -24.69
C ASN A 365 -6.11 28.50 -25.90
N MET A 366 -6.68 27.32 -25.69
CA MET A 366 -6.99 26.37 -26.77
C MET A 366 -7.94 26.98 -27.79
N THR A 367 -9.04 27.61 -27.33
CA THR A 367 -10.02 28.27 -28.20
C THR A 367 -9.38 29.39 -29.03
N LEU A 368 -8.53 30.22 -28.39
CA LEU A 368 -7.82 31.32 -29.09
C LEU A 368 -6.81 30.80 -30.13
N ALA A 369 -6.13 29.68 -29.83
CA ALA A 369 -5.18 29.07 -30.76
C ALA A 369 -5.89 28.45 -31.98
N GLU A 370 -7.06 27.85 -31.79
CA GLU A 370 -7.90 27.34 -32.89
C GLU A 370 -8.38 28.47 -33.79
N GLU A 371 -8.92 29.56 -33.23
CA GLU A 371 -9.35 30.73 -33.99
C GLU A 371 -8.19 31.36 -34.75
N ASN A 372 -7.03 31.52 -34.10
CA ASN A 372 -5.84 32.08 -34.75
C ASN A 372 -5.38 31.21 -35.93
N LEU A 373 -5.32 29.91 -35.81
CA LEU A 373 -4.95 29.03 -36.90
C LEU A 373 -5.94 29.16 -38.07
N GLY A 374 -7.26 29.23 -37.80
CA GLY A 374 -8.28 29.43 -38.80
C GLY A 374 -8.07 30.75 -39.59
N LEU A 375 -7.85 31.86 -38.89
CA LEU A 375 -7.62 33.19 -39.48
C LEU A 375 -6.33 33.23 -40.32
N VAL A 376 -5.24 32.70 -39.79
CA VAL A 376 -3.94 32.70 -40.48
C VAL A 376 -3.99 31.81 -41.74
N THR A 377 -4.64 30.66 -41.63
CA THR A 377 -4.82 29.74 -42.79
C THR A 377 -5.67 30.42 -43.89
N PHE A 378 -6.75 31.11 -43.49
CA PHE A 378 -7.54 31.89 -44.44
C PHE A 378 -6.69 32.98 -45.12
N SER A 379 -5.93 33.76 -44.34
CA SER A 379 -5.05 34.81 -44.83
C SER A 379 -3.96 34.31 -45.78
N TYR A 380 -3.41 33.12 -45.51
CA TYR A 380 -2.45 32.47 -46.40
C TYR A 380 -3.09 32.10 -47.74
N ASN A 381 -4.32 31.56 -47.74
CA ASN A 381 -5.04 31.24 -48.97
C ASN A 381 -5.33 32.46 -49.83
N GLU A 382 -5.54 33.62 -49.21
CA GLU A 382 -5.71 34.94 -49.85
C GLU A 382 -4.37 35.60 -50.27
N GLY A 383 -3.23 34.94 -50.00
CA GLY A 383 -1.91 35.48 -50.31
C GLY A 383 -1.46 36.65 -49.38
N LYS A 384 -2.10 36.84 -48.20
CA LYS A 384 -1.85 37.91 -47.25
C LYS A 384 -0.98 37.50 -46.09
N ALA A 385 -0.74 36.20 -45.88
CA ALA A 385 0.13 35.62 -44.86
C ALA A 385 1.16 34.69 -45.51
N SER A 386 2.26 34.42 -44.81
CA SER A 386 3.28 33.47 -45.23
C SER A 386 3.01 32.04 -44.74
N MET A 387 3.66 31.01 -45.34
CA MET A 387 3.63 29.66 -44.83
C MET A 387 4.24 29.58 -43.43
N ALA A 388 5.26 30.41 -43.12
CA ALA A 388 5.86 30.45 -41.79
C ALA A 388 4.86 30.88 -40.70
N ASP A 389 3.92 31.81 -41.05
CA ASP A 389 2.86 32.21 -40.12
C ASP A 389 1.88 31.07 -39.84
N VAL A 390 1.49 30.31 -40.86
CA VAL A 390 0.65 29.10 -40.73
C VAL A 390 1.33 28.05 -39.82
N LEU A 391 2.62 27.77 -40.06
CA LEU A 391 3.36 26.81 -39.26
C LEU A 391 3.52 27.26 -37.78
N SER A 392 3.68 28.58 -37.56
CA SER A 392 3.72 29.16 -36.21
C SER A 392 2.39 29.01 -35.49
N ALA A 393 1.28 29.29 -36.17
CA ALA A 393 -0.07 29.10 -35.62
C ALA A 393 -0.36 27.61 -35.29
N GLN A 394 0.07 26.69 -36.17
CA GLN A 394 -0.01 25.24 -35.90
C GLN A 394 0.79 24.79 -34.68
N LEU A 395 2.00 25.33 -34.50
CA LEU A 395 2.82 25.05 -33.31
C LEU A 395 2.12 25.52 -32.04
N SER A 396 1.55 26.74 -32.09
CA SER A 396 0.78 27.31 -30.97
C SER A 396 -0.44 26.46 -30.61
N LEU A 397 -1.19 25.99 -31.62
CA LEU A 397 -2.33 25.10 -31.41
C LEU A 397 -1.89 23.75 -30.79
N THR A 398 -0.83 23.14 -31.31
CA THR A 398 -0.29 21.87 -30.76
C THR A 398 0.11 22.03 -29.29
N GLN A 399 0.77 23.14 -28.96
CA GLN A 399 1.16 23.43 -27.59
C GLN A 399 -0.04 23.68 -26.69
N ALA A 400 -1.04 24.43 -27.15
CA ALA A 400 -2.28 24.68 -26.42
C ALA A 400 -3.04 23.39 -26.13
N HIS A 401 -3.09 22.48 -27.09
CA HIS A 401 -3.71 21.15 -26.92
C HIS A 401 -3.00 20.31 -25.88
N THR A 402 -1.66 20.25 -25.93
CA THR A 402 -0.86 19.54 -24.94
C THR A 402 -1.06 20.14 -23.56
N ASN A 403 -0.98 21.46 -23.43
CA ASN A 403 -1.19 22.16 -22.15
C ASN A 403 -2.59 21.89 -21.56
N LEU A 404 -3.62 21.79 -22.39
CA LEU A 404 -4.97 21.48 -21.92
C LEU A 404 -5.09 20.05 -21.38
N ILE A 405 -4.51 19.05 -22.08
CA ILE A 405 -4.49 17.67 -21.62
C ILE A 405 -3.71 17.55 -20.30
N ASP A 406 -2.56 18.22 -20.22
CA ASP A 406 -1.74 18.24 -18.99
C ASP A 406 -2.46 18.92 -17.82
N ALA A 407 -3.22 20.01 -18.09
CA ALA A 407 -4.02 20.69 -17.08
C ALA A 407 -5.16 19.79 -16.54
N TYR A 408 -5.87 19.06 -17.42
CA TYR A 408 -6.86 18.09 -16.99
C TYR A 408 -6.25 16.95 -16.16
N LEU A 409 -5.10 16.42 -16.59
CA LEU A 409 -4.40 15.40 -15.83
C LEU A 409 -3.99 15.92 -14.44
N ALA A 410 -3.43 17.13 -14.39
CA ALA A 410 -3.05 17.77 -13.12
C ALA A 410 -4.25 17.94 -12.17
N GLU A 411 -5.42 18.38 -12.69
CA GLU A 411 -6.65 18.48 -11.91
C GLU A 411 -7.09 17.11 -11.35
N LYS A 412 -7.10 16.05 -12.16
CA LYS A 412 -7.47 14.69 -11.72
C LYS A 412 -6.50 14.15 -10.67
N MET A 413 -5.19 14.44 -10.83
CA MET A 413 -4.16 14.05 -9.87
C MET A 413 -4.27 14.83 -8.56
N ALA A 414 -4.53 16.15 -8.61
CA ALA A 414 -4.77 16.98 -7.43
C ALA A 414 -5.98 16.47 -6.63
N MET A 415 -7.02 16.05 -7.33
CA MET A 415 -8.21 15.46 -6.75
C MET A 415 -7.93 14.13 -6.06
N ALA A 416 -7.18 13.24 -6.72
CA ALA A 416 -6.79 11.95 -6.14
C ALA A 416 -5.90 12.15 -4.90
N GLU A 417 -5.02 13.15 -4.92
CA GLU A 417 -4.18 13.54 -3.79
C GLU A 417 -5.02 14.09 -2.63
N TYR A 418 -5.98 14.97 -2.92
CA TYR A 418 -6.90 15.51 -1.91
C TYR A 418 -7.74 14.42 -1.22
N TRP A 419 -8.22 13.43 -1.96
CA TRP A 419 -8.98 12.31 -1.38
C TRP A 419 -8.12 11.33 -0.57
N LYS A 420 -6.82 11.31 -0.83
CA LYS A 420 -5.86 10.57 -0.02
C LYS A 420 -5.57 11.28 1.31
N VAL A 421 -5.60 12.62 1.33
CA VAL A 421 -5.41 13.47 2.51
C VAL A 421 -6.68 13.58 3.35
#